data_703e6f182609752c656a53e72db5e0f7
#
_entry.id   703e6f182609752c656a53e72db5e0f7
#
_cell.length_a   1.000
_cell.length_b   1.000
_cell.length_c   1.000
_cell.angle_alpha   90.00
_cell.angle_beta   90.00
_cell.angle_gamma   90.00
#
_symmetry.space_group_name_H-M   'P 1'
#
loop_
_entity.id
_entity.type
_entity.pdbx_description
1 polymer ?
#
loop_
_entity_poly.entity_id
_entity_poly.type
_entity_poly.pdbx_seq_one_letter_code
_entity_poly.pdbx_strand_id
1 'polypeptide(L)'
;MNPSYLYHAFGVRHQECTKTEYKGNQNIHYIETRKEKLCCPECKSRKIIRSGSIYRDIRSVPVGHRETILRMKVQRIECKECGCIRQEKIHFVTGKRSYTNKFARYVVDLSRIGTIKDVAQFLNISWDTVKDIQKRYLQRHYGNPDLSKLEYIGIDEFAVRKGHVYKTIVVDLLTGQVVY
;
A
#
# COMPACT_ATOMS: atom_id res chain seq x y z
N MET A 1 5.81 -5.82 21.24
CA MET A 1 6.19 -6.52 19.98
C MET A 1 7.57 -6.04 19.56
N ASN A 2 8.45 -6.96 19.14
CA ASN A 2 9.82 -6.63 18.73
C ASN A 2 9.80 -5.76 17.44
N PRO A 3 10.61 -4.69 17.35
CA PRO A 3 10.73 -3.87 16.13
C PRO A 3 11.14 -4.63 14.87
N SER A 4 11.95 -5.68 15.03
CA SER A 4 12.31 -6.58 13.92
C SER A 4 11.08 -7.29 13.36
N TYR A 5 10.19 -7.78 14.22
CA TYR A 5 8.94 -8.39 13.79
C TYR A 5 8.03 -7.40 13.07
N LEU A 6 7.87 -6.17 13.59
CA LEU A 6 7.08 -5.12 12.91
C LEU A 6 7.58 -4.86 11.48
N TYR A 7 8.91 -4.87 11.31
CA TYR A 7 9.50 -4.68 9.98
C TYR A 7 9.28 -5.88 9.07
N HIS A 8 9.62 -7.08 9.53
CA HIS A 8 9.55 -8.28 8.69
C HIS A 8 8.11 -8.71 8.40
N ALA A 9 7.19 -8.60 9.33
CA ALA A 9 5.78 -8.93 9.12
C ALA A 9 5.04 -7.84 8.34
N PHE A 10 5.17 -6.57 8.71
CA PHE A 10 4.29 -5.50 8.24
C PHE A 10 4.99 -4.40 7.43
N GLY A 11 6.31 -4.41 7.32
CA GLY A 11 7.09 -3.39 6.63
C GLY A 11 7.22 -2.07 7.42
N VAL A 12 6.95 -2.12 8.72
CA VAL A 12 6.93 -0.96 9.61
C VAL A 12 8.32 -0.70 10.16
N ARG A 13 8.87 0.49 9.89
CA ARG A 13 10.20 0.94 10.37
C ARG A 13 10.04 2.15 11.29
N HIS A 14 10.86 2.20 12.33
CA HIS A 14 10.94 3.34 13.27
C HIS A 14 9.76 3.49 14.23
N GLN A 15 8.78 2.60 14.18
CA GLN A 15 7.68 2.56 15.12
C GLN A 15 7.94 1.51 16.20
N GLU A 16 7.29 1.72 17.32
CA GLU A 16 7.18 0.73 18.41
C GLU A 16 5.71 0.38 18.63
N CYS A 17 5.47 -0.85 19.07
CA CYS A 17 4.15 -1.30 19.45
C CYS A 17 3.97 -1.10 20.97
N THR A 18 3.03 -0.25 21.33
CA THR A 18 2.75 0.07 22.74
C THR A 18 1.73 -0.89 23.35
N LYS A 19 0.80 -1.40 22.55
CA LYS A 19 -0.28 -2.29 23.00
C LYS A 19 -0.73 -3.19 21.86
N THR A 20 -1.20 -4.39 22.18
CA THR A 20 -1.91 -5.28 21.27
C THR A 20 -3.25 -5.66 21.87
N GLU A 21 -4.31 -5.59 21.07
CA GLU A 21 -5.65 -6.05 21.41
C GLU A 21 -6.12 -7.10 20.43
N TYR A 22 -6.93 -8.01 20.91
CA TYR A 22 -7.60 -9.04 20.12
C TYR A 22 -9.10 -8.81 20.23
N LYS A 23 -9.76 -8.41 19.15
CA LYS A 23 -11.19 -8.11 19.12
C LYS A 23 -11.87 -8.80 17.95
N GLY A 24 -12.78 -9.74 18.25
CA GLY A 24 -13.39 -10.56 17.19
C GLY A 24 -12.35 -11.27 16.35
N ASN A 25 -12.38 -11.08 15.03
CA ASN A 25 -11.41 -11.65 14.09
C ASN A 25 -10.25 -10.68 13.77
N GLN A 26 -9.94 -9.74 14.67
CA GLN A 26 -8.91 -8.72 14.43
C GLN A 26 -7.79 -8.76 15.47
N ASN A 27 -6.55 -8.56 15.00
CA ASN A 27 -5.39 -8.21 15.81
C ASN A 27 -5.15 -6.71 15.64
N ILE A 28 -5.31 -5.94 16.70
CA ILE A 28 -5.12 -4.48 16.66
C ILE A 28 -3.82 -4.15 17.38
N HIS A 29 -2.82 -3.69 16.64
CA HIS A 29 -1.54 -3.25 17.18
C HIS A 29 -1.49 -1.73 17.25
N TYR A 30 -1.41 -1.19 18.44
CA TYR A 30 -1.20 0.25 18.66
C TYR A 30 0.27 0.55 18.47
N ILE A 31 0.57 1.39 17.49
CA ILE A 31 1.94 1.75 17.14
C ILE A 31 2.14 3.25 17.15
N GLU A 32 3.32 3.70 17.53
CA GLU A 32 3.73 5.10 17.43
C GLU A 32 5.18 5.21 16.96
N THR A 33 5.54 6.34 16.36
CA THR A 33 6.92 6.60 15.96
C THR A 33 7.76 6.90 17.19
N ARG A 34 8.91 6.22 17.32
CA ARG A 34 9.85 6.45 18.40
C ARG A 34 10.28 7.91 18.43
N LYS A 35 10.39 8.48 19.62
CA LYS A 35 10.68 9.92 19.80
C LYS A 35 11.94 10.36 19.06
N GLU A 36 13.00 9.55 19.12
CA GLU A 36 14.28 9.83 18.45
C GLU A 36 14.24 9.74 16.92
N LYS A 37 13.16 9.21 16.35
CA LYS A 37 12.93 9.10 14.90
C LYS A 37 11.96 10.14 14.36
N LEU A 38 11.30 10.91 15.24
CA LEU A 38 10.44 12.01 14.82
C LEU A 38 11.28 13.16 14.26
N CYS A 39 10.89 13.64 13.10
CA CYS A 39 11.51 14.79 12.44
C CYS A 39 10.47 15.56 11.62
N CYS A 40 10.79 16.77 11.28
CA CYS A 40 9.98 17.58 10.38
C CYS A 40 9.81 16.87 9.03
N PRO A 41 8.59 16.71 8.51
CA PRO A 41 8.37 16.07 7.22
C PRO A 41 8.95 16.86 6.03
N GLU A 42 9.14 18.18 6.17
CA GLU A 42 9.67 19.07 5.14
C GLU A 42 11.20 19.15 5.21
N CYS A 43 11.74 19.82 6.22
CA CYS A 43 13.20 20.09 6.33
C CYS A 43 14.00 19.02 7.07
N LYS A 44 13.35 17.96 7.59
CA LYS A 44 13.98 16.86 8.35
C LYS A 44 14.64 17.26 9.68
N SER A 45 14.49 18.50 10.10
CA SER A 45 14.97 18.95 11.40
C SER A 45 14.36 18.15 12.55
N ARG A 46 15.13 17.93 13.60
CA ARG A 46 14.69 17.33 14.87
C ARG A 46 14.26 18.35 15.92
N LYS A 47 14.44 19.66 15.63
CA LYS A 47 13.95 20.73 16.50
C LYS A 47 12.45 20.93 16.28
N ILE A 48 11.67 20.04 16.89
CA ILE A 48 10.23 19.96 16.71
C ILE A 48 9.48 20.02 18.04
N ILE A 49 8.25 20.54 18.00
CA ILE A 49 7.27 20.43 19.06
C ILE A 49 6.14 19.51 18.59
N ARG A 50 5.66 18.64 19.46
CA ARG A 50 4.47 17.83 19.23
C ARG A 50 3.24 18.62 19.63
N SER A 51 2.41 19.00 18.65
CA SER A 51 1.23 19.85 18.84
C SER A 51 -0.10 19.09 18.76
N GLY A 52 -0.07 17.80 19.12
CA GLY A 52 -1.23 16.91 19.12
C GLY A 52 -1.01 15.62 18.33
N SER A 53 -2.01 14.76 18.33
CA SER A 53 -1.98 13.50 17.58
C SER A 53 -3.37 13.03 17.20
N ILE A 54 -3.47 12.20 16.17
CA ILE A 54 -4.66 11.47 15.78
C ILE A 54 -4.36 9.99 15.65
N TYR A 55 -5.37 9.15 15.78
CA TYR A 55 -5.24 7.72 15.46
C TYR A 55 -5.70 7.46 14.03
N ARG A 56 -4.95 6.61 13.32
CA ARG A 56 -5.29 6.09 12.00
C ARG A 56 -5.23 4.58 12.02
N ASP A 57 -6.31 3.94 11.60
CA ASP A 57 -6.34 2.50 11.38
C ASP A 57 -5.82 2.18 9.99
N ILE A 58 -4.81 1.32 9.94
CA ILE A 58 -4.10 0.94 8.71
C ILE A 58 -4.15 -0.57 8.61
N ARG A 59 -4.81 -1.07 7.57
CA ARG A 59 -4.88 -2.49 7.27
C ARG A 59 -3.50 -3.03 6.93
N SER A 60 -3.14 -4.20 7.49
CA SER A 60 -1.90 -4.88 7.18
C SER A 60 -2.13 -6.34 6.82
N VAL A 61 -1.06 -7.05 6.46
CA VAL A 61 -1.11 -8.48 6.13
C VAL A 61 -1.69 -9.25 7.30
N PRO A 62 -2.65 -10.18 7.08
CA PRO A 62 -3.24 -10.97 8.15
C PRO A 62 -2.20 -11.85 8.84
N VAL A 63 -2.43 -12.15 10.10
CA VAL A 63 -1.63 -13.10 10.88
C VAL A 63 -2.53 -14.28 11.25
N GLY A 64 -2.25 -15.43 10.68
CA GLY A 64 -3.15 -16.55 10.69
C GLY A 64 -4.46 -16.22 9.97
N HIS A 65 -5.59 -16.53 10.59
CA HIS A 65 -6.91 -16.20 10.06
C HIS A 65 -7.41 -14.80 10.47
N ARG A 66 -6.61 -14.06 11.28
CA ARG A 66 -7.07 -12.77 11.82
C ARG A 66 -6.59 -11.61 10.98
N GLU A 67 -7.51 -10.69 10.76
CA GLU A 67 -7.20 -9.39 10.18
C GLU A 67 -6.23 -8.61 11.06
N THR A 68 -5.23 -7.98 10.47
CA THR A 68 -4.29 -7.14 11.23
C THR A 68 -4.55 -5.67 10.94
N ILE A 69 -4.81 -4.92 12.00
CA ILE A 69 -4.96 -3.47 12.00
C ILE A 69 -3.79 -2.85 12.76
N LEU A 70 -3.06 -1.98 12.12
CA LEU A 70 -2.08 -1.12 12.76
C LEU A 70 -2.77 0.20 13.11
N ARG A 71 -3.09 0.39 14.39
CA ARG A 71 -3.66 1.64 14.91
C ARG A 71 -2.52 2.57 15.25
N MET A 72 -2.16 3.41 14.27
CA MET A 72 -1.03 4.32 14.40
C MET A 72 -1.45 5.64 15.02
N LYS A 73 -0.75 6.03 16.09
CA LYS A 73 -0.80 7.38 16.67
C LYS A 73 0.09 8.30 15.84
N VAL A 74 -0.53 9.07 14.96
CA VAL A 74 0.16 10.01 14.05
C VAL A 74 0.33 11.34 14.75
N GLN A 75 1.59 11.78 14.92
CA GLN A 75 1.91 13.04 15.58
C GLN A 75 1.71 14.24 14.65
N ARG A 76 1.14 15.31 15.15
CA ARG A 76 1.22 16.64 14.55
C ARG A 76 2.48 17.33 15.05
N ILE A 77 3.29 17.80 14.13
CA ILE A 77 4.62 18.36 14.38
C ILE A 77 4.63 19.83 13.97
N GLU A 78 5.12 20.67 14.86
CA GLU A 78 5.50 22.04 14.59
C GLU A 78 7.02 22.12 14.55
N CYS A 79 7.58 22.55 13.42
CA CYS A 79 9.02 22.66 13.23
C CYS A 79 9.51 24.04 13.67
N LYS A 80 10.55 24.07 14.51
CA LYS A 80 11.16 25.32 14.98
C LYS A 80 12.10 25.98 13.96
N GLU A 81 12.51 25.26 12.92
CA GLU A 81 13.42 25.81 11.90
C GLU A 81 12.68 26.33 10.67
N CYS A 82 11.75 25.56 10.12
CA CYS A 82 11.02 25.99 8.92
C CYS A 82 9.59 26.47 9.20
N GLY A 83 9.14 26.46 10.47
CA GLY A 83 7.82 26.94 10.87
C GLY A 83 6.65 26.05 10.40
N CYS A 84 6.89 24.95 9.68
CA CYS A 84 5.80 24.14 9.17
C CYS A 84 5.07 23.40 10.29
N ILE A 85 3.73 23.32 10.17
CA ILE A 85 2.88 22.54 11.05
C ILE A 85 2.23 21.44 10.23
N ARG A 86 2.68 20.18 10.39
CA ARG A 86 2.25 19.04 9.60
C ARG A 86 2.16 17.77 10.44
N GLN A 87 1.43 16.78 9.92
CA GLN A 87 1.51 15.42 10.46
C GLN A 87 2.83 14.76 10.04
N GLU A 88 3.37 13.91 10.91
CA GLU A 88 4.54 13.08 10.58
C GLU A 88 4.29 12.24 9.32
N LYS A 89 5.37 11.91 8.60
CA LYS A 89 5.28 11.10 7.39
C LYS A 89 5.27 9.61 7.76
N ILE A 90 4.24 8.90 7.29
CA ILE A 90 4.12 7.44 7.45
C ILE A 90 4.82 6.77 6.26
N HIS A 91 5.97 6.10 6.48
CA HIS A 91 6.79 5.55 5.40
C HIS A 91 6.29 4.21 4.82
N PHE A 92 5.50 3.47 5.57
CA PHE A 92 4.97 2.16 5.18
C PHE A 92 3.58 2.23 4.54
N VAL A 93 3.08 3.45 4.32
CA VAL A 93 1.83 3.75 3.61
C VAL A 93 2.12 4.74 2.50
N THR A 94 1.61 4.52 1.31
CA THR A 94 1.75 5.45 0.19
C THR A 94 0.54 6.38 0.10
N GLY A 95 0.76 7.67 0.26
CA GLY A 95 -0.30 8.68 0.22
C GLY A 95 -1.29 8.56 1.38
N LYS A 96 -2.57 8.80 1.11
CA LYS A 96 -3.64 8.79 2.12
C LYS A 96 -4.31 7.42 2.33
N ARG A 97 -3.69 6.32 1.86
CA ARG A 97 -4.30 4.98 1.90
C ARG A 97 -4.44 4.46 3.32
N SER A 98 -5.46 3.62 3.54
CA SER A 98 -5.74 2.96 4.81
C SER A 98 -5.13 1.54 4.91
N TYR A 99 -4.11 1.23 4.11
CA TYR A 99 -3.41 -0.05 4.12
C TYR A 99 -1.90 0.12 3.92
N THR A 100 -1.13 -0.86 4.42
CA THR A 100 0.34 -0.87 4.28
C THR A 100 0.76 -1.23 2.85
N ASN A 101 1.97 -0.81 2.46
CA ASN A 101 2.55 -1.20 1.17
C ASN A 101 2.74 -2.73 1.08
N LYS A 102 3.04 -3.42 2.19
CA LYS A 102 3.09 -4.90 2.23
C LYS A 102 1.72 -5.53 2.01
N PHE A 103 0.65 -4.96 2.56
CA PHE A 103 -0.70 -5.43 2.28
C PHE A 103 -1.06 -5.30 0.81
N ALA A 104 -0.72 -4.15 0.19
CA ALA A 104 -0.92 -3.98 -1.25
C ALA A 104 -0.18 -5.04 -2.07
N ARG A 105 1.07 -5.37 -1.72
CA ARG A 105 1.83 -6.45 -2.36
C ARG A 105 1.14 -7.80 -2.16
N TYR A 106 0.70 -8.11 -0.96
CA TYR A 106 0.00 -9.35 -0.64
C TYR A 106 -1.29 -9.52 -1.46
N VAL A 107 -2.07 -8.43 -1.64
CA VAL A 107 -3.25 -8.41 -2.52
C VAL A 107 -2.87 -8.76 -3.97
N VAL A 108 -1.78 -8.18 -4.49
CA VAL A 108 -1.30 -8.48 -5.85
C VAL A 108 -0.90 -9.95 -5.99
N ASP A 109 -0.20 -10.50 -4.99
CA ASP A 109 0.25 -11.89 -5.03
C ASP A 109 -0.95 -12.86 -4.98
N LEU A 110 -1.97 -12.60 -4.17
CA LEU A 110 -3.23 -13.35 -4.16
C LEU A 110 -4.01 -13.24 -5.49
N SER A 111 -3.94 -12.08 -6.13
CA SER A 111 -4.62 -11.84 -7.41
C SER A 111 -4.03 -12.62 -8.60
N ARG A 112 -2.92 -13.34 -8.39
CA ARG A 112 -2.37 -14.27 -9.39
C ARG A 112 -3.05 -15.63 -9.38
N ILE A 113 -3.73 -15.97 -8.30
CA ILE A 113 -4.36 -17.27 -8.08
C ILE A 113 -5.86 -17.20 -7.90
N GLY A 114 -6.45 -16.01 -7.86
CA GLY A 114 -7.88 -15.80 -7.68
C GLY A 114 -8.40 -14.57 -8.39
N THR A 115 -9.71 -14.51 -8.58
CA THR A 115 -10.36 -13.32 -9.16
C THR A 115 -10.37 -12.15 -8.16
N ILE A 116 -10.62 -10.93 -8.66
CA ILE A 116 -10.79 -9.73 -7.81
C ILE A 116 -11.84 -9.97 -6.71
N LYS A 117 -12.94 -10.67 -7.07
CA LYS A 117 -14.02 -10.99 -6.14
C LYS A 117 -13.55 -11.95 -5.05
N ASP A 118 -12.83 -13.01 -5.42
CA ASP A 118 -12.33 -13.99 -4.46
C ASP A 118 -11.34 -13.36 -3.47
N VAL A 119 -10.42 -12.54 -3.97
CA VAL A 119 -9.45 -11.82 -3.13
C VAL A 119 -10.15 -10.83 -2.20
N ALA A 120 -11.15 -10.09 -2.70
CA ALA A 120 -11.93 -9.15 -1.90
C ALA A 120 -12.67 -9.87 -0.76
N GLN A 121 -13.32 -10.99 -1.06
CA GLN A 121 -14.03 -11.81 -0.09
C GLN A 121 -13.07 -12.45 0.92
N PHE A 122 -11.98 -13.05 0.47
CA PHE A 122 -10.97 -13.68 1.32
C PHE A 122 -10.36 -12.70 2.33
N LEU A 123 -10.05 -11.48 1.89
CA LEU A 123 -9.42 -10.45 2.72
C LEU A 123 -10.43 -9.55 3.46
N ASN A 124 -11.74 -9.75 3.23
CA ASN A 124 -12.80 -8.88 3.76
C ASN A 124 -12.54 -7.39 3.47
N ILE A 125 -12.31 -7.07 2.20
CA ILE A 125 -12.14 -5.70 1.69
C ILE A 125 -13.03 -5.49 0.46
N SER A 126 -13.28 -4.22 0.09
CA SER A 126 -14.05 -3.94 -1.12
C SER A 126 -13.30 -4.40 -2.38
N TRP A 127 -14.05 -4.88 -3.37
CA TRP A 127 -13.47 -5.25 -4.67
C TRP A 127 -12.82 -4.04 -5.38
N ASP A 128 -13.33 -2.82 -5.16
CA ASP A 128 -12.72 -1.59 -5.64
C ASP A 128 -11.31 -1.39 -5.06
N THR A 129 -11.11 -1.72 -3.79
CA THR A 129 -9.77 -1.66 -3.17
C THR A 129 -8.81 -2.63 -3.86
N VAL A 130 -9.24 -3.86 -4.15
CA VAL A 130 -8.42 -4.85 -4.87
C VAL A 130 -8.09 -4.35 -6.26
N LYS A 131 -9.09 -3.89 -7.01
CA LYS A 131 -8.96 -3.34 -8.36
C LYS A 131 -8.00 -2.15 -8.40
N ASP A 132 -8.12 -1.22 -7.46
CA ASP A 132 -7.26 -0.05 -7.34
C ASP A 132 -5.80 -0.44 -7.07
N ILE A 133 -5.57 -1.42 -6.21
CA ILE A 133 -4.24 -1.94 -5.90
C ILE A 133 -3.62 -2.57 -7.15
N GLN A 134 -4.36 -3.43 -7.85
CA GLN A 134 -3.91 -4.07 -9.09
C GLN A 134 -3.61 -3.03 -10.17
N LYS A 135 -4.53 -2.08 -10.42
CA LYS A 135 -4.34 -1.03 -11.41
C LYS A 135 -3.04 -0.26 -11.19
N ARG A 136 -2.77 0.14 -9.94
CA ARG A 136 -1.55 0.88 -9.59
C ARG A 136 -0.29 0.03 -9.71
N TYR A 137 -0.38 -1.25 -9.40
CA TYR A 137 0.73 -2.18 -9.59
C TYR A 137 1.05 -2.32 -11.07
N LEU A 138 0.04 -2.60 -11.90
CA LEU A 138 0.21 -2.74 -13.35
C LEU A 138 0.76 -1.46 -13.98
N GLN A 139 0.19 -0.31 -13.63
CA GLN A 139 0.65 0.97 -14.17
C GLN A 139 2.10 1.29 -13.79
N ARG A 140 2.55 0.91 -12.59
CA ARG A 140 3.94 1.10 -12.16
C ARG A 140 4.92 0.19 -12.90
N HIS A 141 4.53 -1.05 -13.20
CA HIS A 141 5.44 -2.05 -13.77
C HIS A 141 5.37 -2.13 -15.28
N TYR A 142 4.22 -1.77 -15.85
CA TYR A 142 3.94 -1.93 -17.28
C TYR A 142 3.39 -0.68 -17.95
N GLY A 143 3.23 0.43 -17.23
CA GLY A 143 2.64 1.66 -17.75
C GLY A 143 3.51 2.41 -18.77
N ASN A 144 4.81 2.12 -18.79
CA ASN A 144 5.76 2.69 -19.76
C ASN A 144 6.65 1.55 -20.28
N PRO A 145 6.18 0.74 -21.24
CA PRO A 145 6.97 -0.32 -21.83
C PRO A 145 8.14 0.26 -22.62
N ASP A 146 9.29 -0.41 -22.59
CA ASP A 146 10.42 -0.07 -23.45
C ASP A 146 10.17 -0.63 -24.85
N LEU A 147 9.84 0.26 -25.78
CA LEU A 147 9.54 -0.09 -27.17
C LEU A 147 10.79 -0.20 -28.04
N SER A 148 11.97 0.15 -27.55
CA SER A 148 13.22 0.18 -28.34
C SER A 148 13.72 -1.19 -28.80
N LYS A 149 13.23 -2.25 -28.16
CA LYS A 149 13.60 -3.66 -28.43
C LYS A 149 12.50 -4.47 -29.11
N LEU A 150 11.43 -3.80 -29.56
CA LEU A 150 10.35 -4.47 -30.25
C LEU A 150 10.78 -4.82 -31.68
N GLU A 151 10.71 -6.10 -32.02
CA GLU A 151 10.99 -6.59 -33.37
C GLU A 151 9.71 -7.12 -34.04
N TYR A 152 8.88 -7.84 -33.29
CA TYR A 152 7.66 -8.47 -33.79
C TYR A 152 6.49 -8.11 -32.88
N ILE A 153 5.42 -7.60 -33.48
CA ILE A 153 4.19 -7.26 -32.75
C ILE A 153 3.00 -8.09 -33.24
N GLY A 154 2.18 -8.51 -32.29
CA GLY A 154 0.84 -9.03 -32.55
C GLY A 154 -0.20 -7.99 -32.16
N ILE A 155 -1.22 -7.86 -32.98
CA ILE A 155 -2.36 -6.95 -32.73
C ILE A 155 -3.61 -7.80 -32.69
N ASP A 156 -4.43 -7.62 -31.65
CA ASP A 156 -5.70 -8.30 -31.48
C ASP A 156 -6.75 -7.36 -30.89
N GLU A 157 -8.02 -7.68 -31.09
CA GLU A 157 -9.14 -6.92 -30.56
C GLU A 157 -10.05 -7.82 -29.72
N PHE A 158 -10.41 -7.37 -28.54
CA PHE A 158 -11.36 -8.08 -27.70
C PHE A 158 -12.56 -7.22 -27.31
N ALA A 159 -13.73 -7.86 -27.28
CA ALA A 159 -14.96 -7.21 -26.87
C ALA A 159 -14.98 -6.96 -25.36
N VAL A 160 -15.19 -5.70 -24.94
CA VAL A 160 -15.32 -5.32 -23.52
C VAL A 160 -16.76 -5.22 -23.04
N ARG A 161 -17.72 -5.13 -23.99
CA ARG A 161 -19.16 -5.08 -23.70
C ARG A 161 -19.96 -5.66 -24.85
N LYS A 162 -21.18 -6.11 -24.59
CA LYS A 162 -22.18 -6.35 -25.64
C LYS A 162 -22.43 -5.04 -26.41
N GLY A 163 -22.53 -5.10 -27.74
CA GLY A 163 -22.77 -3.94 -28.58
C GLY A 163 -21.53 -3.36 -29.28
N HIS A 164 -20.60 -4.23 -29.68
CA HIS A 164 -19.45 -3.86 -30.54
C HIS A 164 -18.48 -2.83 -29.91
N VAL A 165 -18.28 -2.86 -28.60
CA VAL A 165 -17.24 -2.07 -27.94
C VAL A 165 -15.99 -2.93 -27.78
N TYR A 166 -14.98 -2.67 -28.60
CA TYR A 166 -13.70 -3.39 -28.63
C TYR A 166 -12.59 -2.56 -28.03
N LYS A 167 -11.57 -3.24 -27.55
CA LYS A 167 -10.26 -2.67 -27.24
C LYS A 167 -9.20 -3.42 -28.01
N THR A 168 -8.29 -2.67 -28.59
CA THR A 168 -7.10 -3.20 -29.25
C THR A 168 -6.03 -3.49 -28.20
N ILE A 169 -5.36 -4.61 -28.36
CA ILE A 169 -4.18 -4.98 -27.58
C ILE A 169 -3.01 -5.15 -28.55
N VAL A 170 -1.86 -4.65 -28.18
CA VAL A 170 -0.61 -4.85 -28.90
C VAL A 170 0.34 -5.62 -28.00
N VAL A 171 0.90 -6.69 -28.51
CA VAL A 171 1.77 -7.63 -27.76
C VAL A 171 3.10 -7.76 -28.47
N ASP A 172 4.19 -7.74 -27.71
CA ASP A 172 5.48 -8.20 -28.18
C ASP A 172 5.44 -9.73 -28.32
N LEU A 173 5.61 -10.23 -29.52
CA LEU A 173 5.53 -11.68 -29.80
C LEU A 173 6.72 -12.48 -29.26
N LEU A 174 7.86 -11.84 -29.00
CA LEU A 174 9.03 -12.52 -28.44
C LEU A 174 8.90 -12.71 -26.93
N THR A 175 8.39 -11.75 -26.21
CA THR A 175 8.29 -11.78 -24.74
C THR A 175 6.90 -12.10 -24.22
N GLY A 176 5.86 -11.96 -25.03
CA GLY A 176 4.47 -12.05 -24.64
C GLY A 176 3.98 -10.83 -23.82
N GLN A 177 4.77 -9.77 -23.76
CA GLN A 177 4.42 -8.57 -22.99
C GLN A 177 3.41 -7.72 -23.77
N VAL A 178 2.35 -7.29 -23.06
CA VAL A 178 1.43 -6.26 -23.57
C VAL A 178 2.13 -4.91 -23.55
N VAL A 179 2.15 -4.23 -24.69
CA VAL A 179 2.83 -2.94 -24.90
C VAL A 179 1.86 -1.78 -25.15
N TYR A 180 0.60 -2.11 -25.53
CA TYR A 180 -0.50 -1.15 -25.70
C TYR A 180 -1.85 -1.82 -25.43
#